data_20d652b384e480b70eef9363ef43439f
#
_entry.id   20d652b384e480b70eef9363ef43439f
#
_cell.length_a   1.000
_cell.length_b   1.000
_cell.length_c   1.000
_cell.angle_alpha   90.00
_cell.angle_beta   90.00
_cell.angle_gamma   90.00
#
_symmetry.space_group_name_H-M   'P 1'
#
loop_
_entity.id
_entity.type
_entity.pdbx_description
1 polymer ?
#
loop_
_entity_poly.entity_id
_entity_poly.type
_entity_poly.pdbx_seq_one_letter_code
_entity_poly.pdbx_strand_id
1 'polypeptide(L)'
;ALSALVQQQATLLQPKDVINTPVTLEFLGLNERALVTENDLEQSILDNLQRFLLEMGHGFCFEARQKRILIDEDYFFTDLVFYHRILKCHVIVELKIDKFRHEYASQLNMYLNYFKAEVMQSDDNPPIGILLCTEKGDTLVKYATAGLDPNIFVQKYMIELPTEEEIKEFISSSNY
;
A
#
# COMPACT_ATOMS: atom_id res chain seq x y z
N ALA A 1 -25.09 25.93 8.52
CA ALA A 1 -24.07 25.80 9.61
C ALA A 1 -23.46 24.40 9.71
N LEU A 2 -24.27 23.34 9.58
CA LEU A 2 -23.75 21.96 9.63
C LEU A 2 -22.87 21.60 8.42
N SER A 3 -23.22 22.09 7.22
CA SER A 3 -22.44 21.80 6.00
C SER A 3 -21.06 22.45 6.01
N ALA A 4 -20.89 23.60 6.63
CA ALA A 4 -19.59 24.27 6.78
C ALA A 4 -18.68 23.56 7.79
N LEU A 5 -19.26 23.02 8.87
CA LEU A 5 -18.52 22.24 9.86
C LEU A 5 -18.05 20.89 9.30
N VAL A 6 -18.89 20.24 8.49
CA VAL A 6 -18.52 18.99 7.81
C VAL A 6 -17.45 19.24 6.76
N GLN A 7 -17.49 20.33 6.01
CA GLN A 7 -16.44 20.72 5.07
C GLN A 7 -15.13 21.09 5.78
N GLN A 8 -15.19 21.77 6.94
CA GLN A 8 -13.98 22.05 7.72
C GLN A 8 -13.35 20.80 8.31
N GLN A 9 -14.14 19.83 8.74
CA GLN A 9 -13.59 18.53 9.21
C GLN A 9 -12.99 17.71 8.06
N ALA A 10 -13.59 17.72 6.88
CA ALA A 10 -13.05 17.05 5.70
C ALA A 10 -11.73 17.66 5.20
N THR A 11 -11.52 18.97 5.42
CA THR A 11 -10.29 19.68 5.02
C THR A 11 -9.12 19.45 5.99
N LEU A 12 -9.38 18.88 7.17
CA LEU A 12 -8.38 18.65 8.21
C LEU A 12 -7.83 17.21 8.23
N LEU A 13 -8.40 16.27 7.45
CA LEU A 13 -7.91 14.91 7.35
C LEU A 13 -6.54 14.86 6.65
N GLN A 14 -5.56 14.36 7.39
CA GLN A 14 -4.23 14.12 6.88
C GLN A 14 -4.08 12.65 6.45
N PRO A 15 -3.17 12.32 5.51
CA PRO A 15 -2.92 10.94 5.12
C PRO A 15 -2.69 9.98 6.28
N LYS A 16 -1.94 10.40 7.30
CA LYS A 16 -1.67 9.63 8.53
C LYS A 16 -2.93 9.28 9.32
N ASP A 17 -4.01 10.03 9.19
CA ASP A 17 -5.26 9.83 9.92
C ASP A 17 -6.15 8.76 9.24
N VAL A 18 -5.86 8.44 7.99
CA VAL A 18 -6.71 7.58 7.14
C VAL A 18 -6.02 6.25 6.83
N ILE A 19 -4.68 6.20 6.84
CA ILE A 19 -3.91 5.00 6.56
C ILE A 19 -3.74 4.18 7.84
N ASN A 20 -4.25 2.94 7.81
CA ASN A 20 -4.13 2.02 8.94
C ASN A 20 -2.69 1.55 9.16
N THR A 21 -2.26 1.54 10.43
CA THR A 21 -0.97 0.98 10.87
C THR A 21 -1.15 0.23 12.18
N PRO A 22 -0.55 -0.97 12.38
CA PRO A 22 0.17 -1.77 11.37
C PRO A 22 -0.78 -2.39 10.33
N VAL A 23 -0.24 -2.79 9.20
CA VAL A 23 -0.99 -3.53 8.18
C VAL A 23 -0.86 -5.02 8.44
N THR A 24 -1.97 -5.69 8.67
CA THR A 24 -2.03 -7.15 8.80
C THR A 24 -2.69 -7.71 7.55
N LEU A 25 -1.97 -8.57 6.83
CA LEU A 25 -2.48 -9.23 5.64
C LEU A 25 -2.82 -10.67 5.97
N GLU A 26 -4.12 -10.97 6.01
CA GLU A 26 -4.63 -12.33 6.22
C GLU A 26 -4.86 -13.01 4.86
N PHE A 27 -4.00 -13.98 4.54
CA PHE A 27 -4.15 -14.79 3.34
C PHE A 27 -4.57 -16.21 3.71
N LEU A 28 -5.86 -16.47 3.75
CA LEU A 28 -6.39 -17.80 3.97
C LEU A 28 -5.98 -18.74 2.82
N GLY A 29 -5.33 -19.84 3.16
CA GLY A 29 -4.88 -20.86 2.22
C GLY A 29 -3.46 -20.68 1.67
N LEU A 30 -2.75 -19.61 2.06
CA LEU A 30 -1.34 -19.46 1.76
C LEU A 30 -0.49 -20.03 2.89
N ASN A 31 0.41 -20.95 2.54
CA ASN A 31 1.48 -21.34 3.45
C ASN A 31 2.72 -20.49 3.17
N GLU A 32 3.64 -20.40 4.12
CA GLU A 32 4.90 -19.63 3.97
C GLU A 32 5.70 -20.00 2.71
N ARG A 33 5.53 -21.22 2.21
CA ARG A 33 6.21 -21.70 1.01
C ARG A 33 5.61 -21.15 -0.29
N ALA A 34 4.40 -20.60 -0.24
CA ALA A 34 3.74 -20.01 -1.41
C ALA A 34 4.18 -18.58 -1.70
N LEU A 35 4.81 -17.89 -0.73
CA LEU A 35 5.31 -16.53 -0.88
C LEU A 35 6.82 -16.53 -1.09
N VAL A 36 7.25 -16.91 -2.27
CA VAL A 36 8.68 -16.98 -2.62
C VAL A 36 9.17 -15.67 -3.27
N THR A 37 8.27 -14.93 -3.92
CA THR A 37 8.60 -13.71 -4.65
C THR A 37 7.65 -12.57 -4.34
N GLU A 38 8.07 -11.33 -4.65
CA GLU A 38 7.19 -10.14 -4.58
C GLU A 38 5.98 -10.28 -5.51
N ASN A 39 6.16 -10.94 -6.65
CA ASN A 39 5.08 -11.20 -7.59
C ASN A 39 4.03 -12.16 -7.01
N ASP A 40 4.45 -13.16 -6.23
CA ASP A 40 3.54 -14.06 -5.52
C ASP A 40 2.72 -13.30 -4.48
N LEU A 41 3.35 -12.40 -3.72
CA LEU A 41 2.68 -11.54 -2.75
C LEU A 41 1.68 -10.60 -3.45
N GLU A 42 2.08 -9.98 -4.54
CA GLU A 42 1.22 -9.09 -5.32
C GLU A 42 0.02 -9.84 -5.87
N GLN A 43 0.22 -11.04 -6.44
CA GLN A 43 -0.86 -11.88 -6.95
C GLN A 43 -1.83 -12.27 -5.82
N SER A 44 -1.32 -12.62 -4.66
CA SER A 44 -2.13 -12.96 -3.50
C SER A 44 -2.97 -11.79 -2.99
N ILE A 45 -2.42 -10.58 -3.02
CA ILE A 45 -3.17 -9.36 -2.69
C ILE A 45 -4.30 -9.14 -3.69
N LEU A 46 -4.04 -9.32 -4.98
CA LEU A 46 -5.05 -9.16 -6.03
C LEU A 46 -6.15 -10.20 -5.93
N ASP A 47 -5.80 -11.45 -5.64
CA ASP A 47 -6.77 -12.54 -5.46
C ASP A 47 -7.66 -12.31 -4.24
N ASN A 48 -7.17 -11.56 -3.25
CA ASN A 48 -7.87 -11.19 -2.03
C ASN A 48 -8.05 -9.66 -1.90
N LEU A 49 -8.25 -8.98 -3.02
CA LEU A 49 -8.24 -7.51 -3.08
C LEU A 49 -9.22 -6.87 -2.10
N GLN A 50 -10.41 -7.44 -1.94
CA GLN A 50 -11.42 -6.92 -1.01
C GLN A 50 -10.90 -6.92 0.44
N ARG A 51 -10.22 -7.99 0.86
CA ARG A 51 -9.63 -8.09 2.20
C ARG A 51 -8.48 -7.10 2.36
N PHE A 52 -7.62 -7.01 1.35
CA PHE A 52 -6.53 -6.05 1.34
C PHE A 52 -7.03 -4.62 1.50
N LEU A 53 -8.07 -4.23 0.77
CA LEU A 53 -8.68 -2.90 0.88
C LEU A 53 -9.28 -2.64 2.25
N LEU A 54 -9.90 -3.65 2.88
CA LEU A 54 -10.41 -3.53 4.25
C LEU A 54 -9.30 -3.30 5.27
N GLU A 55 -8.16 -3.99 5.13
CA GLU A 55 -6.97 -3.80 5.98
C GLU A 55 -6.33 -2.42 5.78
N MET A 56 -6.27 -1.95 4.55
CA MET A 56 -5.70 -0.64 4.23
C MET A 56 -6.53 0.52 4.80
N GLY A 57 -7.83 0.33 4.97
CA GLY A 57 -8.74 1.35 5.47
C GLY A 57 -9.76 1.81 4.45
N HIS A 58 -10.58 2.76 4.86
CA HIS A 58 -11.72 3.23 4.08
C HIS A 58 -11.32 4.23 2.99
N GLY A 59 -11.95 4.12 1.84
CA GLY A 59 -11.81 5.11 0.76
C GLY A 59 -10.87 4.73 -0.38
N PHE A 60 -10.18 3.58 -0.31
CA PHE A 60 -9.31 3.12 -1.38
C PHE A 60 -10.11 2.56 -2.56
N CYS A 61 -9.74 2.98 -3.77
CA CYS A 61 -10.23 2.43 -5.02
C CYS A 61 -9.04 1.91 -5.83
N PHE A 62 -9.10 0.66 -6.26
CA PHE A 62 -8.02 0.06 -7.08
C PHE A 62 -8.01 0.66 -8.49
N GLU A 63 -6.85 1.08 -8.95
CA GLU A 63 -6.68 1.68 -10.28
C GLU A 63 -5.84 0.81 -11.22
N ALA A 64 -4.67 0.37 -10.77
CA ALA A 64 -3.76 -0.38 -11.63
C ALA A 64 -2.82 -1.29 -10.86
N ARG A 65 -2.41 -2.36 -11.54
CA ARG A 65 -1.32 -3.24 -11.18
C ARG A 65 -0.17 -3.03 -12.15
N GLN A 66 1.09 -3.08 -11.65
CA GLN A 66 2.30 -2.97 -12.48
C GLN A 66 2.19 -1.86 -13.52
N LYS A 67 1.82 -0.67 -13.05
CA LYS A 67 1.69 0.49 -13.91
C LYS A 67 3.06 0.88 -14.44
N ARG A 68 3.20 0.78 -15.76
CA ARG A 68 4.41 1.18 -16.44
C ARG A 68 4.52 2.70 -16.50
N ILE A 69 5.67 3.21 -16.12
CA ILE A 69 6.04 4.61 -16.28
C ILE A 69 7.35 4.70 -17.07
N LEU A 70 7.48 5.73 -17.87
CA LEU A 70 8.67 5.99 -18.67
C LEU A 70 9.33 7.26 -18.16
N ILE A 71 10.56 7.14 -17.72
CA ILE A 71 11.39 8.28 -17.31
C ILE A 71 12.67 8.21 -18.14
N ASP A 72 12.91 9.25 -18.93
CA ASP A 72 13.93 9.26 -19.99
C ASP A 72 13.72 8.08 -20.95
N GLU A 73 14.67 7.18 -21.06
CA GLU A 73 14.58 5.99 -21.90
C GLU A 73 14.29 4.70 -21.10
N ASP A 74 14.17 4.81 -19.77
CA ASP A 74 13.99 3.66 -18.88
C ASP A 74 12.54 3.46 -18.47
N TYR A 75 12.10 2.21 -18.50
CA TYR A 75 10.80 1.79 -17.99
C TYR A 75 10.90 1.36 -16.53
N PHE A 76 9.96 1.87 -15.74
CA PHE A 76 9.75 1.47 -14.36
C PHE A 76 8.32 0.96 -14.18
N PHE A 77 8.10 0.19 -13.14
CA PHE A 77 6.79 -0.37 -12.85
C PHE A 77 6.46 -0.12 -11.38
N THR A 78 5.30 0.49 -11.12
CA THR A 78 4.74 0.59 -9.78
C THR A 78 3.88 -0.64 -9.49
N ASP A 79 4.04 -1.25 -8.33
CA ASP A 79 3.37 -2.52 -8.02
C ASP A 79 1.84 -2.38 -8.04
N LEU A 80 1.32 -1.53 -7.17
CA LEU A 80 -0.12 -1.27 -7.08
C LEU A 80 -0.38 0.23 -7.02
N VAL A 81 -1.40 0.67 -7.75
CA VAL A 81 -1.87 2.04 -7.72
C VAL A 81 -3.33 2.06 -7.31
N PHE A 82 -3.62 2.90 -6.33
CA PHE A 82 -4.97 3.18 -5.84
C PHE A 82 -5.29 4.66 -6.00
N TYR A 83 -6.57 4.99 -6.00
CA TYR A 83 -7.04 6.34 -5.79
C TYR A 83 -7.86 6.39 -4.50
N HIS A 84 -7.52 7.31 -3.61
CA HIS A 84 -8.23 7.48 -2.35
C HIS A 84 -9.29 8.56 -2.49
N ARG A 85 -10.57 8.17 -2.47
CA ARG A 85 -11.69 9.07 -2.75
C ARG A 85 -11.91 10.15 -1.69
N ILE A 86 -11.49 9.92 -0.45
CA ILE A 86 -11.65 10.88 0.65
C ILE A 86 -10.49 11.88 0.64
N LEU A 87 -9.26 11.39 0.51
CA LEU A 87 -8.06 12.23 0.42
C LEU A 87 -7.89 12.89 -0.96
N LYS A 88 -8.62 12.41 -1.97
CA LYS A 88 -8.56 12.89 -3.37
C LYS A 88 -7.14 12.87 -3.92
N CYS A 89 -6.49 11.75 -3.82
CA CYS A 89 -5.13 11.57 -4.30
C CYS A 89 -4.84 10.14 -4.74
N HIS A 90 -3.83 9.99 -5.58
CA HIS A 90 -3.27 8.68 -5.90
C HIS A 90 -2.49 8.13 -4.71
N VAL A 91 -2.54 6.82 -4.54
CA VAL A 91 -1.75 6.10 -3.55
C VAL A 91 -0.97 5.00 -4.26
N ILE A 92 0.35 5.09 -4.22
CA ILE A 92 1.24 4.09 -4.77
C ILE A 92 1.66 3.15 -3.65
N VAL A 93 1.45 1.85 -3.84
CA VAL A 93 1.86 0.83 -2.89
C VAL A 93 2.97 0.00 -3.53
N GLU A 94 4.13 -0.02 -2.89
CA GLU A 94 5.26 -0.87 -3.26
C GLU A 94 5.39 -2.00 -2.25
N LEU A 95 5.58 -3.22 -2.76
CA LEU A 95 5.62 -4.45 -1.98
C LEU A 95 7.03 -5.01 -1.96
N LYS A 96 7.54 -5.31 -0.77
CA LYS A 96 8.83 -5.97 -0.57
C LYS A 96 8.66 -7.18 0.33
N ILE A 97 9.32 -8.28 -0.02
CA ILE A 97 9.32 -9.53 0.77
C ILE A 97 10.52 -9.61 1.72
N ASP A 98 11.29 -8.55 1.83
CA ASP A 98 12.45 -8.43 2.70
C ASP A 98 12.29 -7.22 3.66
N LYS A 99 13.32 -7.01 4.47
CA LYS A 99 13.39 -5.86 5.37
C LYS A 99 13.52 -4.55 4.59
N PHE A 100 13.14 -3.46 5.24
CA PHE A 100 13.31 -2.11 4.70
C PHE A 100 14.76 -1.83 4.28
N ARG A 101 14.92 -1.23 3.11
CA ARG A 101 16.16 -0.69 2.57
C ARG A 101 15.93 0.76 2.13
N HIS A 102 16.97 1.59 2.29
CA HIS A 102 16.87 3.00 1.92
C HIS A 102 16.60 3.23 0.42
N GLU A 103 17.08 2.34 -0.45
CA GLU A 103 16.85 2.39 -1.89
C GLU A 103 15.36 2.29 -2.25
N TYR A 104 14.58 1.56 -1.46
CA TYR A 104 13.13 1.43 -1.67
C TYR A 104 12.40 2.75 -1.45
N ALA A 105 12.79 3.50 -0.42
CA ALA A 105 12.22 4.81 -0.15
C ALA A 105 12.61 5.82 -1.24
N SER A 106 13.85 5.79 -1.71
CA SER A 106 14.33 6.63 -2.79
C SER A 106 13.60 6.36 -4.10
N GLN A 107 13.38 5.09 -4.45
CA GLN A 107 12.62 4.71 -5.64
C GLN A 107 11.16 5.17 -5.55
N LEU A 108 10.52 4.96 -4.41
CA LEU A 108 9.14 5.40 -4.20
C LEU A 108 9.01 6.92 -4.30
N ASN A 109 9.98 7.65 -3.76
CA ASN A 109 10.04 9.11 -3.87
C ASN A 109 10.10 9.57 -5.34
N MET A 110 10.89 8.89 -6.17
CA MET A 110 10.95 9.15 -7.60
C MET A 110 9.59 8.93 -8.27
N TYR A 111 8.88 7.87 -7.91
CA TYR A 111 7.54 7.59 -8.43
C TYR A 111 6.53 8.65 -8.02
N LEU A 112 6.58 9.13 -6.77
CA LEU A 112 5.72 10.23 -6.32
C LEU A 112 5.97 11.50 -7.12
N ASN A 113 7.22 11.84 -7.38
CA ASN A 113 7.56 13.00 -8.20
C ASN A 113 7.04 12.86 -9.64
N TYR A 114 7.13 11.67 -10.21
CA TYR A 114 6.56 11.39 -11.54
C TYR A 114 5.03 11.59 -11.54
N PHE A 115 4.33 11.04 -10.55
CA PHE A 115 2.89 11.19 -10.43
C PHE A 115 2.45 12.64 -10.26
N LYS A 116 3.21 13.43 -9.50
CA LYS A 116 2.95 14.87 -9.36
C LYS A 116 3.08 15.62 -10.68
N ALA A 117 4.07 15.27 -11.48
CA ALA A 117 4.35 15.96 -12.74
C ALA A 117 3.43 15.52 -13.88
N GLU A 118 3.14 14.21 -13.98
CA GLU A 118 2.60 13.61 -15.20
C GLU A 118 1.21 12.97 -15.02
N VAL A 119 0.78 12.63 -13.82
CA VAL A 119 -0.42 11.83 -13.60
C VAL A 119 -1.53 12.58 -12.89
N MET A 120 -1.21 13.27 -11.78
CA MET A 120 -2.24 13.95 -10.98
C MET A 120 -2.93 15.05 -11.78
N GLN A 121 -4.23 15.22 -11.54
CA GLN A 121 -5.02 16.30 -12.10
C GLN A 121 -4.93 17.55 -11.23
N SER A 122 -5.40 18.69 -11.76
CA SER A 122 -5.32 19.97 -11.08
C SER A 122 -6.12 20.05 -9.76
N ASP A 123 -7.16 19.23 -9.63
CA ASP A 123 -8.01 19.12 -8.44
C ASP A 123 -7.61 17.98 -7.50
N ASP A 124 -6.59 17.19 -7.86
CA ASP A 124 -6.01 16.16 -6.99
C ASP A 124 -5.09 16.77 -5.94
N ASN A 125 -5.08 16.17 -4.77
CA ASN A 125 -4.04 16.40 -3.78
C ASN A 125 -2.77 15.60 -4.14
N PRO A 126 -1.61 15.97 -3.59
CA PRO A 126 -0.36 15.27 -3.86
C PRO A 126 -0.44 13.77 -3.55
N PRO A 127 0.19 12.93 -4.38
CA PRO A 127 0.16 11.48 -4.20
C PRO A 127 0.84 11.03 -2.91
N ILE A 128 0.44 9.86 -2.44
CA ILE A 128 0.96 9.19 -1.26
C ILE A 128 1.68 7.92 -1.68
N GLY A 129 2.79 7.62 -1.04
CA GLY A 129 3.51 6.37 -1.20
C GLY A 129 3.44 5.52 0.06
N ILE A 130 3.13 4.25 -0.10
CA ILE A 130 3.14 3.25 0.98
C ILE A 130 4.12 2.16 0.57
N LEU A 131 5.12 1.95 1.41
CA LEU A 131 6.10 0.87 1.25
C LEU A 131 5.81 -0.20 2.29
N LEU A 132 5.46 -1.40 1.83
CA LEU A 132 5.21 -2.56 2.69
C LEU A 132 6.43 -3.47 2.71
N CYS A 133 7.00 -3.67 3.89
CA CYS A 133 8.17 -4.51 4.14
C CYS A 133 7.88 -5.54 5.22
N THR A 134 8.68 -6.59 5.29
CA THR A 134 8.57 -7.62 6.34
C THR A 134 9.08 -7.12 7.68
N GLU A 135 10.09 -6.26 7.66
CA GLU A 135 10.70 -5.65 8.86
C GLU A 135 11.19 -4.24 8.56
N LYS A 136 11.20 -3.39 9.58
CA LYS A 136 11.75 -2.04 9.52
C LYS A 136 12.37 -1.65 10.85
N GLY A 137 13.53 -1.00 10.81
CA GLY A 137 14.10 -0.29 11.95
C GLY A 137 13.66 1.17 11.91
N ASP A 138 13.06 1.68 12.97
CA ASP A 138 12.50 3.03 12.98
C ASP A 138 13.57 4.12 12.77
N THR A 139 14.78 3.92 13.30
CA THR A 139 15.89 4.85 13.12
C THR A 139 16.38 4.90 11.66
N LEU A 140 16.51 3.73 11.01
CA LEU A 140 16.90 3.66 9.60
C LEU A 140 15.85 4.32 8.71
N VAL A 141 14.58 4.05 8.95
CA VAL A 141 13.47 4.69 8.22
C VAL A 141 13.51 6.20 8.37
N LYS A 142 13.71 6.68 9.60
CA LYS A 142 13.81 8.12 9.88
C LYS A 142 14.91 8.79 9.07
N TYR A 143 16.11 8.23 9.04
CA TYR A 143 17.21 8.82 8.28
C TYR A 143 17.06 8.64 6.76
N ALA A 144 16.58 7.50 6.31
CA ALA A 144 16.39 7.24 4.90
C ALA A 144 15.28 8.09 4.26
N THR A 145 14.25 8.48 5.02
CA THR A 145 13.15 9.31 4.53
C THR A 145 13.31 10.80 4.82
N ALA A 146 14.33 11.18 5.59
CA ALA A 146 14.63 12.58 5.84
C ALA A 146 14.96 13.31 4.53
N GLY A 147 14.26 14.41 4.26
CA GLY A 147 14.43 15.17 3.02
C GLY A 147 13.69 14.60 1.79
N LEU A 148 13.10 13.42 1.89
CA LEU A 148 12.18 12.89 0.89
C LEU A 148 10.75 13.44 1.08
N ASP A 149 9.85 13.06 0.19
CA ASP A 149 8.45 13.44 0.30
C ASP A 149 7.87 13.03 1.66
N PRO A 150 7.21 13.94 2.41
CA PRO A 150 6.63 13.63 3.71
C PRO A 150 5.44 12.65 3.62
N ASN A 151 4.89 12.43 2.44
CA ASN A 151 3.80 11.49 2.19
C ASN A 151 4.26 10.07 1.86
N ILE A 152 5.48 9.71 2.25
CA ILE A 152 5.99 8.34 2.21
C ILE A 152 5.76 7.68 3.56
N PHE A 153 5.05 6.55 3.55
CA PHE A 153 4.77 5.75 4.73
C PHE A 153 5.43 4.38 4.57
N VAL A 154 6.31 4.04 5.50
CA VAL A 154 6.95 2.73 5.55
C VAL A 154 6.25 1.91 6.62
N GLN A 155 5.65 0.80 6.22
CA GLN A 155 4.87 -0.04 7.09
C GLN A 155 5.37 -1.48 7.07
N LYS A 156 5.35 -2.11 8.23
CA LYS A 156 5.54 -3.54 8.36
C LYS A 156 4.21 -4.24 8.12
N TYR A 157 4.22 -5.25 7.27
CA TYR A 157 3.08 -6.15 7.14
C TYR A 157 3.38 -7.48 7.82
N MET A 158 2.32 -8.12 8.29
CA MET A 158 2.37 -9.46 8.85
C MET A 158 1.44 -10.36 8.05
N ILE A 159 1.89 -11.57 7.78
CA ILE A 159 1.06 -12.62 7.21
C ILE A 159 0.59 -13.45 8.40
N GLU A 160 -0.71 -13.43 8.67
CA GLU A 160 -1.30 -14.34 9.64
C GLU A 160 -1.48 -15.70 8.98
N LEU A 161 -0.79 -16.68 9.52
CA LEU A 161 -1.02 -18.07 9.14
C LEU A 161 -2.35 -18.51 9.76
N PRO A 162 -3.20 -19.23 8.99
CA PRO A 162 -4.42 -19.77 9.54
C PRO A 162 -4.11 -20.71 10.69
N THR A 163 -4.91 -20.64 11.76
CA THR A 163 -4.81 -21.56 12.89
C THR A 163 -5.14 -22.99 12.46
N GLU A 164 -4.70 -23.98 13.24
CA GLU A 164 -5.05 -25.38 12.95
C GLU A 164 -6.57 -25.61 12.86
N GLU A 165 -7.35 -24.86 13.63
CA GLU A 165 -8.81 -24.95 13.61
C GLU A 165 -9.42 -24.43 12.30
N GLU A 166 -8.93 -23.28 11.82
CA GLU A 166 -9.35 -22.72 10.54
C GLU A 166 -8.97 -23.60 9.36
N ILE A 167 -7.78 -24.25 9.43
CA ILE A 167 -7.36 -25.23 8.42
C ILE A 167 -8.30 -26.45 8.43
N LYS A 168 -8.67 -26.94 9.60
CA LYS A 168 -9.60 -28.09 9.74
C LYS A 168 -10.99 -27.75 9.23
N GLU A 169 -11.51 -26.55 9.51
CA GLU A 169 -12.79 -26.08 9.00
C GLU A 169 -12.76 -25.95 7.46
N PHE A 170 -11.69 -25.42 6.90
CA PHE A 170 -11.52 -25.30 5.45
C PHE A 170 -11.50 -26.66 4.77
N ILE A 171 -10.76 -27.64 5.32
CA ILE A 171 -10.68 -29.01 4.78
C ILE A 171 -12.05 -29.70 4.89
N SER A 172 -12.78 -29.50 5.99
CA SER A 172 -14.10 -30.13 6.18
C SER A 172 -15.19 -29.50 5.28
N SER A 173 -15.07 -28.22 4.94
CA SER A 173 -15.99 -27.51 4.03
C SER A 173 -15.71 -27.79 2.55
N SER A 174 -14.53 -28.28 2.20
CA SER A 174 -14.14 -28.61 0.82
C SER A 174 -14.52 -30.04 0.36
N ASN A 175 -15.14 -30.80 1.22
CA ASN A 175 -15.57 -32.19 0.94
C ASN A 175 -17.05 -32.32 0.49
N TYR A 176 -17.53 -31.30 -0.23
CA TYR A 176 -18.84 -31.40 -0.92
C TYR A 176 -18.70 -31.23 -2.42
#